data_197c6798bd7c1571d45ced171e9745f5
#
_entry.id   197c6798bd7c1571d45ced171e9745f5
#
_cell.length_a   1.000
_cell.length_b   1.000
_cell.length_c   1.000
_cell.angle_alpha   90.00
_cell.angle_beta   90.00
_cell.angle_gamma   90.00
#
_symmetry.space_group_name_H-M   'P 1'
#
loop_
_entity.id
_entity.type
_entity.pdbx_description
1 polymer ?
#
loop_
_entity_poly.entity_id
_entity_poly.type
_entity_poly.pdbx_seq_one_letter_code
_entity_poly.pdbx_strand_id
1 'polypeptide(L)'
;MTQLKVKFCLALLLMMAWVMGYALPTDKEQIMHVVSDSADLSQQNHKGVYTGNVEFTQGTTNLHAAKAITQGDAKNQLTLAIANGTKGKQAHYWTETGPNKPAFHAYADTIKYYPLKHIIELSGNARIEQGPNSMSAPKIIYDTLKQHVVTQNNGKSRTTIILYPEKKTS
;
A
#
# COMPACT_ATOMS: atom_id res chain seq x y z
N MET A 1 -37.94 -8.76 -18.92
CA MET A 1 -36.53 -9.05 -19.26
C MET A 1 -35.53 -7.97 -18.81
N THR A 2 -35.96 -6.85 -18.26
CA THR A 2 -35.10 -5.68 -17.89
C THR A 2 -34.58 -5.75 -16.44
N GLN A 3 -35.19 -6.51 -15.57
CA GLN A 3 -34.78 -6.58 -14.15
C GLN A 3 -33.52 -7.44 -13.88
N LEU A 4 -33.20 -8.35 -14.78
CA LEU A 4 -32.06 -9.27 -14.61
C LEU A 4 -30.69 -8.59 -14.91
N LYS A 5 -30.69 -7.62 -15.84
CA LYS A 5 -29.48 -6.88 -16.23
C LYS A 5 -29.01 -5.86 -15.17
N VAL A 6 -29.95 -5.25 -14.44
CA VAL A 6 -29.63 -4.29 -13.38
C VAL A 6 -29.01 -4.96 -12.15
N LYS A 7 -29.47 -6.18 -11.81
CA LYS A 7 -28.89 -6.96 -10.71
C LYS A 7 -27.47 -7.44 -10.99
N PHE A 8 -27.13 -7.68 -12.27
CA PHE A 8 -25.80 -8.12 -12.67
C PHE A 8 -24.77 -6.98 -12.60
N CYS A 9 -25.14 -5.75 -12.97
CA CYS A 9 -24.28 -4.58 -12.85
C CYS A 9 -24.04 -4.15 -11.39
N LEU A 10 -25.05 -4.30 -10.52
CA LEU A 10 -24.91 -3.97 -9.10
C LEU A 10 -24.03 -4.99 -8.36
N ALA A 11 -24.07 -6.28 -8.75
CA ALA A 11 -23.20 -7.31 -8.22
C ALA A 11 -21.72 -7.11 -8.61
N LEU A 12 -21.47 -6.56 -9.80
CA LEU A 12 -20.10 -6.27 -10.26
C LEU A 12 -19.47 -5.10 -9.50
N LEU A 13 -20.28 -4.11 -9.10
CA LEU A 13 -19.81 -2.97 -8.30
C LEU A 13 -19.51 -3.35 -6.84
N LEU A 14 -20.23 -4.34 -6.30
CA LEU A 14 -19.98 -4.87 -4.95
C LEU A 14 -18.74 -5.78 -4.89
N MET A 15 -18.33 -6.41 -5.99
CA MET A 15 -17.11 -7.24 -6.03
C MET A 15 -15.81 -6.40 -5.95
N MET A 16 -15.84 -5.12 -6.30
CA MET A 16 -14.68 -4.24 -6.16
C MET A 16 -14.32 -3.90 -4.72
N ALA A 17 -15.21 -4.12 -3.75
CA ALA A 17 -14.99 -3.81 -2.34
C ALA A 17 -14.07 -4.80 -1.61
N TRP A 18 -13.67 -5.91 -2.23
CA TRP A 18 -12.93 -6.99 -1.57
C TRP A 18 -11.43 -7.04 -1.85
N VAL A 19 -10.91 -6.13 -2.68
CA VAL A 19 -9.49 -6.14 -3.13
C VAL A 19 -8.55 -5.34 -2.23
N MET A 20 -9.07 -4.78 -1.13
CA MET A 20 -8.29 -3.85 -0.31
C MET A 20 -7.72 -4.55 0.92
N GLY A 21 -6.41 -4.78 0.87
CA GLY A 21 -5.65 -5.35 1.97
C GLY A 21 -5.58 -4.39 3.15
N TYR A 22 -6.31 -4.69 4.21
CA TYR A 22 -6.08 -4.10 5.51
C TYR A 22 -4.98 -4.88 6.21
N ALA A 23 -4.02 -4.17 6.77
CA ALA A 23 -3.24 -4.73 7.87
C ALA A 23 -4.21 -5.22 8.96
N LEU A 24 -3.92 -6.33 9.59
CA LEU A 24 -4.75 -6.84 10.67
C LEU A 24 -4.85 -5.75 11.76
N PRO A 25 -6.03 -5.53 12.37
CA PRO A 25 -6.21 -4.49 13.40
C PRO A 25 -5.20 -4.58 14.53
N THR A 26 -4.75 -5.81 14.85
CA THR A 26 -3.73 -6.12 15.86
C THR A 26 -2.32 -5.69 15.47
N ASP A 27 -2.01 -5.48 14.19
CA ASP A 27 -0.66 -5.10 13.75
C ASP A 27 -0.20 -3.78 14.35
N LYS A 28 -1.09 -2.80 14.52
CA LYS A 28 -0.77 -1.49 15.11
C LYS A 28 -0.36 -1.55 16.57
N GLU A 29 -0.69 -2.63 17.28
CA GLU A 29 -0.36 -2.88 18.68
C GLU A 29 0.95 -3.65 18.82
N GLN A 30 1.49 -4.19 17.73
CA GLN A 30 2.73 -4.94 17.73
C GLN A 30 3.95 -4.02 17.75
N ILE A 31 5.06 -4.54 18.27
CA ILE A 31 6.34 -3.83 18.28
C ILE A 31 6.76 -3.55 16.84
N MET A 32 7.17 -2.30 16.62
CA MET A 32 7.74 -1.86 15.37
C MET A 32 9.25 -2.09 15.38
N HIS A 33 9.78 -2.80 14.39
CA HIS A 33 11.19 -2.98 14.15
C HIS A 33 11.59 -2.25 12.88
N VAL A 34 12.71 -1.52 12.92
CA VAL A 34 13.32 -0.89 11.75
C VAL A 34 14.79 -1.28 11.73
N VAL A 35 15.23 -1.86 10.63
CA VAL A 35 16.63 -2.22 10.36
C VAL A 35 17.10 -1.44 9.14
N SER A 36 18.31 -0.92 9.16
CA SER A 36 18.95 -0.22 8.04
C SER A 36 20.47 -0.23 8.21
N ASP A 37 21.22 0.03 7.12
CA ASP A 37 22.68 0.14 7.20
C ASP A 37 23.11 1.36 8.02
N SER A 38 22.32 2.45 7.96
CA SER A 38 22.52 3.66 8.79
C SER A 38 21.20 4.37 9.10
N ALA A 39 21.17 5.06 10.24
CA ALA A 39 20.05 5.89 10.65
C ALA A 39 20.55 7.25 11.17
N ASP A 40 19.86 8.32 10.78
CA ASP A 40 20.02 9.68 11.30
C ASP A 40 18.68 10.10 11.92
N LEU A 41 18.67 10.28 13.24
CA LEU A 41 17.47 10.54 14.02
C LEU A 41 17.59 11.90 14.72
N SER A 42 16.74 12.85 14.33
CA SER A 42 16.66 14.19 14.94
C SER A 42 15.40 14.32 15.76
N GLN A 43 15.55 14.35 17.09
CA GLN A 43 14.44 14.64 18.01
C GLN A 43 13.94 16.08 17.85
N GLN A 44 14.85 17.03 17.62
CA GLN A 44 14.49 18.44 17.45
C GLN A 44 13.59 18.67 16.25
N ASN A 45 13.83 17.93 15.17
CA ASN A 45 13.06 18.04 13.92
C ASN A 45 11.98 16.96 13.80
N HIS A 46 11.82 16.09 14.80
CA HIS A 46 10.92 14.92 14.77
C HIS A 46 11.07 14.09 13.50
N LYS A 47 12.32 13.90 13.03
CA LYS A 47 12.64 13.29 11.75
C LYS A 47 13.59 12.11 11.90
N GLY A 48 13.29 11.02 11.20
CA GLY A 48 14.18 9.89 11.01
C GLY A 48 14.54 9.73 9.53
N VAL A 49 15.81 9.47 9.23
CA VAL A 49 16.29 9.10 7.90
C VAL A 49 17.04 7.79 8.01
N TYR A 50 16.57 6.77 7.32
CA TYR A 50 17.13 5.42 7.29
C TYR A 50 17.68 5.17 5.89
N THR A 51 18.90 4.68 5.78
CA THR A 51 19.59 4.53 4.49
C THR A 51 20.24 3.17 4.39
N GLY A 52 20.06 2.52 3.24
CA GLY A 52 20.62 1.22 2.89
C GLY A 52 19.82 0.06 3.50
N ASN A 53 19.35 -0.84 2.66
CA ASN A 53 18.66 -2.08 3.02
C ASN A 53 17.61 -1.91 4.13
N VAL A 54 16.76 -0.89 4.00
CA VAL A 54 15.76 -0.57 5.01
C VAL A 54 14.70 -1.66 5.04
N GLU A 55 14.50 -2.25 6.20
CA GLU A 55 13.46 -3.21 6.51
C GLU A 55 12.64 -2.69 7.68
N PHE A 56 11.34 -2.64 7.50
CA PHE A 56 10.36 -2.28 8.52
C PHE A 56 9.41 -3.46 8.72
N THR A 57 9.15 -3.81 9.97
CA THR A 57 8.16 -4.83 10.33
C THR A 57 7.31 -4.37 11.51
N GLN A 58 6.00 -4.61 11.43
CA GLN A 58 5.05 -4.41 12.52
C GLN A 58 3.89 -5.42 12.36
N GLY A 59 3.87 -6.44 13.20
CA GLY A 59 2.94 -7.56 13.03
C GLY A 59 3.15 -8.26 11.68
N THR A 60 2.11 -8.31 10.86
CA THR A 60 2.16 -8.86 9.50
C THR A 60 2.55 -7.84 8.44
N THR A 61 2.61 -6.54 8.83
CA THR A 61 2.99 -5.44 7.94
C THR A 61 4.50 -5.35 7.78
N ASN A 62 4.96 -5.29 6.56
CA ASN A 62 6.36 -5.24 6.18
C ASN A 62 6.59 -4.19 5.10
N LEU A 63 7.79 -3.60 5.10
CA LEU A 63 8.25 -2.69 4.04
C LEU A 63 9.74 -2.90 3.80
N HIS A 64 10.13 -3.03 2.55
CA HIS A 64 11.54 -2.98 2.12
C HIS A 64 11.76 -1.75 1.24
N ALA A 65 12.88 -1.05 1.47
CA ALA A 65 13.27 0.13 0.70
C ALA A 65 14.79 0.31 0.68
N ALA A 66 15.30 1.12 -0.22
CA ALA A 66 16.70 1.54 -0.20
C ALA A 66 16.92 2.71 0.78
N LYS A 67 15.88 3.52 0.95
CA LYS A 67 15.87 4.66 1.88
C LYS A 67 14.47 4.86 2.42
N ALA A 68 14.36 5.16 3.72
CA ALA A 68 13.10 5.59 4.32
C ALA A 68 13.28 6.90 5.08
N ILE A 69 12.23 7.70 5.14
CA ILE A 69 12.17 8.96 5.88
C ILE A 69 10.89 8.94 6.68
N THR A 70 10.97 9.26 7.96
CA THR A 70 9.83 9.46 8.83
C THR A 70 9.80 10.90 9.33
N GLN A 71 8.59 11.47 9.43
CA GLN A 71 8.35 12.79 9.99
C GLN A 71 7.24 12.68 11.03
N GLY A 72 7.50 13.16 12.23
CA GLY A 72 6.54 13.31 13.31
C GLY A 72 6.08 14.75 13.47
N ASP A 73 5.04 14.93 14.27
CA ASP A 73 4.62 16.24 14.82
C ASP A 73 5.30 16.51 16.19
N ALA A 74 4.95 17.63 16.79
CA ALA A 74 5.47 18.04 18.11
C ALA A 74 5.12 17.05 19.25
N LYS A 75 4.19 16.12 19.03
CA LYS A 75 3.82 15.04 19.98
C LYS A 75 4.47 13.71 19.60
N ASN A 76 5.43 13.71 18.66
CA ASN A 76 6.06 12.52 18.10
C ASN A 76 5.06 11.56 17.39
N GLN A 77 3.88 12.04 16.99
CA GLN A 77 2.97 11.25 16.17
C GLN A 77 3.44 11.27 14.72
N LEU A 78 3.54 10.11 14.10
CA LEU A 78 3.92 9.99 12.69
C LEU A 78 2.92 10.74 11.80
N THR A 79 3.41 11.70 11.01
CA THR A 79 2.60 12.47 10.05
C THR A 79 2.86 12.08 8.61
N LEU A 80 4.08 11.59 8.33
CA LEU A 80 4.53 11.19 7.01
C LEU A 80 5.60 10.10 7.12
N ALA A 81 5.45 9.04 6.33
CA ALA A 81 6.53 8.10 6.03
C ALA A 81 6.74 8.05 4.51
N ILE A 82 8.00 8.04 4.09
CA ILE A 82 8.40 7.92 2.68
C ILE A 82 9.36 6.75 2.57
N ALA A 83 9.11 5.84 1.63
CA ALA A 83 10.00 4.75 1.28
C ALA A 83 10.38 4.86 -0.20
N ASN A 84 11.67 4.87 -0.48
CA ASN A 84 12.20 4.99 -1.83
C ASN A 84 12.94 3.70 -2.21
N GLY A 85 12.66 3.20 -3.40
CA GLY A 85 13.45 2.18 -4.06
C GLY A 85 14.73 2.76 -4.70
N THR A 86 15.41 1.92 -5.45
CA THR A 86 16.50 2.31 -6.36
C THR A 86 16.10 2.04 -7.81
N LYS A 87 16.93 2.45 -8.75
CA LYS A 87 16.80 2.04 -10.16
C LYS A 87 16.90 0.51 -10.24
N GLY A 88 15.81 -0.14 -10.63
CA GLY A 88 15.72 -1.60 -10.79
C GLY A 88 15.25 -2.38 -9.56
N LYS A 89 15.11 -1.75 -8.37
CA LYS A 89 14.53 -2.36 -7.17
C LYS A 89 13.56 -1.38 -6.50
N GLN A 90 12.28 -1.58 -6.72
CA GLN A 90 11.23 -0.75 -6.15
C GLN A 90 11.15 -0.91 -4.62
N ALA A 91 10.60 0.11 -3.95
CA ALA A 91 10.09 -0.06 -2.60
C ALA A 91 8.93 -1.06 -2.63
N HIS A 92 8.88 -1.94 -1.65
CA HIS A 92 7.90 -3.03 -1.56
C HIS A 92 7.27 -3.06 -0.17
N TYR A 93 5.96 -2.90 -0.14
CA TYR A 93 5.12 -3.03 1.05
C TYR A 93 4.27 -4.30 0.91
N TRP A 94 4.11 -5.05 2.00
CA TRP A 94 3.14 -6.15 2.03
C TRP A 94 2.57 -6.37 3.43
N THR A 95 1.37 -6.92 3.48
CA THR A 95 0.67 -7.24 4.72
C THR A 95 -0.31 -8.39 4.50
N GLU A 96 -0.57 -9.16 5.53
CA GLU A 96 -1.66 -10.12 5.51
C GLU A 96 -3.00 -9.41 5.63
N THR A 97 -4.03 -9.96 4.98
CA THR A 97 -5.37 -9.35 4.92
C THR A 97 -6.42 -10.18 5.61
N GLY A 98 -6.02 -11.26 6.25
CA GLY A 98 -6.86 -12.17 7.03
C GLY A 98 -6.54 -13.64 6.80
N PRO A 99 -7.13 -14.52 7.60
CA PRO A 99 -6.92 -15.96 7.48
C PRO A 99 -7.34 -16.47 6.11
N ASN A 100 -6.47 -17.26 5.49
CA ASN A 100 -6.69 -17.86 4.17
C ASN A 100 -6.92 -16.87 3.01
N LYS A 101 -6.54 -15.60 3.18
CA LYS A 101 -6.54 -14.62 2.09
C LYS A 101 -5.10 -14.41 1.60
N PRO A 102 -4.90 -14.22 0.28
CA PRO A 102 -3.59 -13.84 -0.23
C PRO A 102 -3.12 -12.53 0.39
N ALA A 103 -1.83 -12.45 0.70
CA ALA A 103 -1.23 -11.20 1.16
C ALA A 103 -1.41 -10.09 0.12
N PHE A 104 -1.55 -8.88 0.61
CA PHE A 104 -1.55 -7.67 -0.21
C PHE A 104 -0.11 -7.20 -0.43
N HIS A 105 0.25 -6.91 -1.65
CA HIS A 105 1.56 -6.39 -2.03
C HIS A 105 1.40 -5.08 -2.79
N ALA A 106 2.27 -4.10 -2.49
CA ALA A 106 2.35 -2.84 -3.19
C ALA A 106 3.81 -2.51 -3.54
N TYR A 107 4.06 -2.15 -4.78
CA TYR A 107 5.36 -1.80 -5.33
C TYR A 107 5.31 -0.42 -5.96
N ALA A 108 6.33 0.39 -5.74
CA ALA A 108 6.51 1.68 -6.41
C ALA A 108 7.97 2.15 -6.31
N ASP A 109 8.36 3.09 -7.16
CA ASP A 109 9.65 3.76 -7.01
C ASP A 109 9.68 4.58 -5.72
N THR A 110 8.52 5.15 -5.32
CA THR A 110 8.30 5.84 -4.05
C THR A 110 6.93 5.47 -3.46
N ILE A 111 6.91 5.07 -2.20
CA ILE A 111 5.70 4.86 -1.38
C ILE A 111 5.67 5.95 -0.32
N LYS A 112 4.54 6.69 -0.22
CA LYS A 112 4.28 7.66 0.84
C LYS A 112 3.06 7.26 1.64
N TYR A 113 3.18 7.34 2.95
CA TYR A 113 2.06 7.09 3.86
C TYR A 113 1.80 8.33 4.71
N TYR A 114 0.56 8.78 4.71
CA TYR A 114 0.05 9.91 5.49
C TYR A 114 -0.96 9.39 6.52
N PRO A 115 -0.51 8.97 7.71
CA PRO A 115 -1.39 8.30 8.70
C PRO A 115 -2.58 9.17 9.13
N LEU A 116 -2.38 10.46 9.32
CA LEU A 116 -3.45 11.38 9.73
C LEU A 116 -4.49 11.64 8.64
N LYS A 117 -4.14 11.40 7.38
CA LYS A 117 -5.05 11.53 6.23
C LYS A 117 -5.61 10.18 5.77
N HIS A 118 -5.12 9.08 6.34
CA HIS A 118 -5.43 7.72 5.90
C HIS A 118 -5.11 7.48 4.40
N ILE A 119 -4.05 8.12 3.89
CA ILE A 119 -3.66 8.04 2.48
C ILE A 119 -2.35 7.29 2.33
N ILE A 120 -2.33 6.35 1.37
CA ILE A 120 -1.12 5.74 0.81
C ILE A 120 -1.00 6.21 -0.63
N GLU A 121 0.15 6.72 -1.00
CA GLU A 121 0.48 7.15 -2.36
C GLU A 121 1.64 6.32 -2.89
N LEU A 122 1.42 5.65 -4.01
CA LEU A 122 2.40 4.89 -4.76
C LEU A 122 2.75 5.68 -6.02
N SER A 123 4.00 6.02 -6.22
CA SER A 123 4.44 6.85 -7.35
C SER A 123 5.63 6.22 -8.07
N GLY A 124 5.58 6.23 -9.40
CA GLY A 124 6.56 5.62 -10.29
C GLY A 124 6.36 4.10 -10.41
N ASN A 125 5.90 3.66 -11.58
CA ASN A 125 5.66 2.25 -11.90
C ASN A 125 4.86 1.52 -10.81
N ALA A 126 3.84 2.22 -10.26
CA ALA A 126 3.06 1.73 -9.15
C ALA A 126 2.29 0.46 -9.52
N ARG A 127 2.32 -0.54 -8.63
CA ARG A 127 1.64 -1.82 -8.80
C ARG A 127 1.13 -2.33 -7.46
N ILE A 128 -0.09 -2.85 -7.47
CA ILE A 128 -0.74 -3.53 -6.34
C ILE A 128 -1.09 -4.95 -6.80
N GLU A 129 -0.91 -5.92 -5.91
CA GLU A 129 -1.25 -7.32 -6.14
C GLU A 129 -1.91 -7.93 -4.91
N GLN A 130 -2.91 -8.79 -5.14
CA GLN A 130 -3.48 -9.65 -4.13
C GLN A 130 -3.95 -10.97 -4.78
N GLY A 131 -3.24 -12.04 -4.50
CA GLY A 131 -3.41 -13.31 -5.22
C GLY A 131 -3.20 -13.11 -6.73
N PRO A 132 -4.15 -13.54 -7.58
CA PRO A 132 -4.04 -13.36 -9.03
C PRO A 132 -4.45 -11.96 -9.51
N ASN A 133 -5.08 -11.15 -8.65
CA ASN A 133 -5.57 -9.82 -9.02
C ASN A 133 -4.46 -8.79 -8.95
N SER A 134 -4.42 -7.88 -9.91
CA SER A 134 -3.43 -6.81 -9.93
C SER A 134 -3.95 -5.51 -10.53
N MET A 135 -3.34 -4.40 -10.11
CA MET A 135 -3.56 -3.08 -10.67
C MET A 135 -2.21 -2.40 -10.85
N SER A 136 -1.98 -1.77 -12.00
CA SER A 136 -0.79 -0.96 -12.26
C SER A 136 -1.12 0.37 -12.91
N ALA A 137 -0.38 1.41 -12.52
CA ALA A 137 -0.49 2.76 -13.05
C ALA A 137 0.81 3.54 -12.78
N PRO A 138 1.06 4.70 -13.43
CA PRO A 138 2.16 5.58 -13.05
C PRO A 138 2.08 6.07 -11.61
N LYS A 139 0.84 6.28 -11.12
CA LYS A 139 0.56 6.66 -9.73
C LYS A 139 -0.75 6.05 -9.27
N ILE A 140 -0.75 5.55 -8.03
CA ILE A 140 -1.94 5.02 -7.33
C ILE A 140 -2.05 5.76 -5.99
N ILE A 141 -3.24 6.26 -5.68
CA ILE A 141 -3.58 6.89 -4.41
C ILE A 141 -4.68 6.05 -3.77
N TYR A 142 -4.45 5.61 -2.55
CA TYR A 142 -5.39 4.80 -1.79
C TYR A 142 -5.80 5.49 -0.49
N ASP A 143 -7.08 5.79 -0.37
CA ASP A 143 -7.71 6.24 0.88
C ASP A 143 -8.14 4.99 1.68
N THR A 144 -7.41 4.70 2.76
CA THR A 144 -7.63 3.50 3.57
C THR A 144 -8.91 3.59 4.41
N LEU A 145 -9.40 4.78 4.72
CA LEU A 145 -10.63 4.98 5.47
C LEU A 145 -11.87 4.78 4.59
N LYS A 146 -11.85 5.40 3.40
CA LYS A 146 -12.95 5.30 2.42
C LYS A 146 -12.88 4.06 1.54
N GLN A 147 -11.78 3.29 1.61
CA GLN A 147 -11.52 2.15 0.72
C GLN A 147 -11.60 2.55 -0.77
N HIS A 148 -11.04 3.71 -1.09
CA HIS A 148 -11.15 4.29 -2.41
C HIS A 148 -9.78 4.41 -3.07
N VAL A 149 -9.67 3.87 -4.28
CA VAL A 149 -8.46 3.94 -5.11
C VAL A 149 -8.67 4.92 -6.25
N VAL A 150 -7.70 5.79 -6.44
CA VAL A 150 -7.61 6.66 -7.61
C VAL A 150 -6.28 6.39 -8.31
N THR A 151 -6.30 6.20 -9.62
CA THR A 151 -5.10 6.11 -10.43
C THR A 151 -4.92 7.39 -11.24
N GLN A 152 -3.67 7.80 -11.41
CA GLN A 152 -3.33 8.94 -12.25
C GLN A 152 -2.32 8.49 -13.31
N ASN A 153 -2.54 8.92 -14.55
CA ASN A 153 -1.59 8.70 -15.62
C ASN A 153 -0.61 9.89 -15.71
N ASN A 154 0.48 9.66 -16.42
CA ASN A 154 1.52 10.69 -16.68
C ASN A 154 1.54 11.12 -18.16
N GLY A 155 0.47 10.85 -18.89
CA GLY A 155 0.37 11.08 -20.34
C GLY A 155 1.08 10.03 -21.22
N LYS A 156 1.85 9.10 -20.61
CA LYS A 156 2.64 8.08 -21.34
C LYS A 156 2.15 6.66 -21.09
N SER A 157 1.62 6.38 -19.90
CA SER A 157 1.19 5.04 -19.49
C SER A 157 -0.25 5.05 -19.01
N ARG A 158 -0.96 3.95 -19.26
CA ARG A 158 -2.37 3.77 -18.89
C ARG A 158 -2.48 2.94 -17.62
N THR A 159 -3.60 3.07 -16.91
CA THR A 159 -3.97 2.14 -15.84
C THR A 159 -4.32 0.79 -16.45
N THR A 160 -3.78 -0.27 -15.88
CA THR A 160 -4.13 -1.67 -16.20
C THR A 160 -4.68 -2.33 -14.94
N ILE A 161 -5.81 -3.02 -15.06
CA ILE A 161 -6.44 -3.79 -14.00
C ILE A 161 -6.66 -5.21 -14.51
N ILE A 162 -6.23 -6.20 -13.75
CA ILE A 162 -6.43 -7.62 -14.03
C ILE A 162 -7.22 -8.21 -12.86
N LEU A 163 -8.39 -8.74 -13.15
CA LEU A 163 -9.27 -9.40 -12.19
C LEU A 163 -9.57 -10.82 -12.65
N TYR A 164 -9.35 -11.78 -11.78
CA TYR A 164 -9.70 -13.17 -12.02
C TYR A 164 -11.08 -13.48 -11.42
N PRO A 165 -11.94 -14.19 -12.15
CA PRO A 165 -13.22 -14.62 -11.61
C PRO A 165 -13.02 -15.61 -10.45
N GLU A 166 -13.83 -15.47 -9.41
CA GLU A 166 -13.85 -16.47 -8.33
C GLU A 166 -14.23 -17.85 -8.90
N LYS A 167 -13.44 -18.89 -8.56
CA LYS A 167 -13.85 -20.26 -8.86
C LYS A 167 -15.07 -20.57 -8.00
N LYS A 168 -16.23 -20.83 -8.64
CA LYS A 168 -17.36 -21.42 -7.94
C LYS A 168 -16.90 -22.78 -7.40
N THR A 169 -16.77 -22.91 -6.09
CA THR A 169 -16.71 -24.21 -5.41
C THR A 169 -18.09 -24.85 -5.59
N SER A 170 -18.14 -25.87 -6.44
CA SER A 170 -19.30 -26.77 -6.56
C SER A 170 -19.34 -27.70 -5.39
#